data_db0a48f61377decd58720efe27b21741
#
_entry.id   db0a48f61377decd58720efe27b21741
#
_cell.length_a   1.000
_cell.length_b   1.000
_cell.length_c   1.000
_cell.angle_alpha   90.00
_cell.angle_beta   90.00
_cell.angle_gamma   90.00
#
_symmetry.space_group_name_H-M   'P 1'
#
loop_
_entity.id
_entity.type
_entity.pdbx_description
1 polymer ?
#
loop_
_entity_poly.entity_id
_entity_poly.type
_entity_poly.pdbx_seq_one_letter_code
_entity_poly.pdbx_strand_id
1 'polypeptide(L)'
;MKLTGRDHLTLLGATAASTLLPSGARANGAVHEVKMLNHHPDDKKELMVFYPDIVRVSPGDTVRFLAADNNHNSQARNDMLPEGAEAWKSKIGSDFDLTLDVEGAYGYFCTPHKSYGMVGLILVGDVSGNYETLKTVRQRSKSKPRFEDIFARGDWLLAGEA
;
A
#
# COMPACT_ATOMS: atom_id res chain seq x y z
N MET A 1 25.63 84.49 12.18
CA MET A 1 26.57 83.52 12.82
C MET A 1 26.11 82.12 12.49
N LYS A 2 26.96 81.33 12.00
CA LYS A 2 26.79 79.97 11.45
C LYS A 2 26.22 78.98 12.44
N LEU A 3 25.40 78.04 11.99
CA LEU A 3 25.62 76.62 12.35
C LEU A 3 24.76 75.70 11.45
N THR A 4 25.47 74.88 10.79
CA THR A 4 25.06 73.78 9.92
C THR A 4 24.66 72.56 10.77
N GLY A 5 23.51 71.97 10.51
CA GLY A 5 23.13 70.65 11.04
C GLY A 5 22.83 69.72 9.88
N ARG A 6 23.70 68.73 9.71
CA ARG A 6 23.52 67.64 8.69
C ARG A 6 22.76 66.51 9.31
N ASP A 7 21.51 66.32 8.89
CA ASP A 7 20.71 65.16 9.27
C ASP A 7 21.11 63.97 8.41
N HIS A 8 21.68 62.99 9.05
CA HIS A 8 21.95 61.69 8.45
C HIS A 8 20.70 60.80 8.56
N LEU A 9 20.00 60.63 7.43
CA LEU A 9 18.94 59.69 7.28
C LEU A 9 19.52 58.30 7.05
N THR A 10 19.50 57.44 8.08
CA THR A 10 19.88 56.06 8.01
C THR A 10 18.71 55.23 7.49
N LEU A 11 18.78 54.80 6.22
CA LEU A 11 17.86 53.78 5.69
C LEU A 11 18.20 52.41 6.30
N LEU A 12 17.34 51.85 7.14
CA LEU A 12 17.37 50.45 7.50
C LEU A 12 16.77 49.62 6.33
N GLY A 13 17.62 48.96 5.59
CA GLY A 13 17.22 47.99 4.60
C GLY A 13 16.76 46.70 5.30
N ALA A 14 15.44 46.41 5.28
CA ALA A 14 14.92 45.14 5.69
C ALA A 14 15.16 44.11 4.58
N THR A 15 16.14 43.23 4.76
CA THR A 15 16.35 42.07 3.88
C THR A 15 15.32 40.97 4.26
N ALA A 16 14.28 40.83 3.46
CA ALA A 16 13.36 39.69 3.55
C ALA A 16 14.08 38.42 3.10
N ALA A 17 14.51 37.61 4.05
CA ALA A 17 15.01 36.26 3.77
C ALA A 17 13.82 35.38 3.39
N SER A 18 13.62 35.19 2.08
CA SER A 18 12.68 34.18 1.57
C SER A 18 13.26 32.79 1.87
N THR A 19 12.76 32.13 2.91
CA THR A 19 13.02 30.72 3.18
C THR A 19 12.29 29.89 2.11
N LEU A 20 13.03 29.49 1.08
CA LEU A 20 12.58 28.43 0.17
C LEU A 20 12.46 27.13 0.98
N LEU A 21 11.24 26.76 1.35
CA LEU A 21 10.96 25.41 1.86
C LEU A 21 11.35 24.41 0.75
N PRO A 22 12.18 23.40 1.03
CA PRO A 22 12.46 22.38 0.05
C PRO A 22 11.13 21.72 -0.32
N SER A 23 10.73 21.87 -1.57
CA SER A 23 9.66 21.06 -2.16
C SER A 23 10.13 19.61 -2.02
N GLY A 24 9.51 18.85 -1.10
CA GLY A 24 9.83 17.46 -0.90
C GLY A 24 9.68 16.74 -2.23
N ALA A 25 10.81 16.39 -2.86
CA ALA A 25 10.80 15.43 -3.95
C ALA A 25 10.10 14.20 -3.41
N ARG A 26 8.91 13.86 -3.94
CA ARG A 26 8.32 12.55 -3.72
C ARG A 26 9.37 11.56 -4.22
N ALA A 27 10.02 10.86 -3.31
CA ALA A 27 10.79 9.70 -3.67
C ALA A 27 9.81 8.78 -4.41
N ASN A 28 10.15 8.36 -5.64
CA ASN A 28 9.40 7.32 -6.30
C ASN A 28 9.42 6.12 -5.35
N GLY A 29 8.25 5.72 -4.84
CA GLY A 29 8.14 4.60 -3.93
C GLY A 29 8.72 3.33 -4.54
N ALA A 30 9.09 2.37 -3.71
CA ALA A 30 9.55 1.07 -4.17
C ALA A 30 8.43 0.34 -4.94
N VAL A 31 8.83 -0.56 -5.85
CA VAL A 31 7.89 -1.44 -6.56
C VAL A 31 8.01 -2.86 -6.00
N HIS A 32 6.90 -3.40 -5.54
CA HIS A 32 6.77 -4.74 -4.97
C HIS A 32 5.95 -5.61 -5.92
N GLU A 33 6.53 -6.69 -6.41
CA GLU A 33 5.85 -7.55 -7.39
C GLU A 33 5.03 -8.64 -6.70
N VAL A 34 3.80 -8.84 -7.18
CA VAL A 34 2.91 -9.95 -6.82
C VAL A 34 2.49 -10.68 -8.10
N LYS A 35 2.92 -11.91 -8.25
CA LYS A 35 2.55 -12.75 -9.40
C LYS A 35 1.17 -13.37 -9.19
N MET A 36 0.37 -13.38 -10.22
CA MET A 36 -0.93 -14.07 -10.28
C MET A 36 -0.72 -15.40 -10.99
N LEU A 37 -0.89 -16.53 -10.25
CA LEU A 37 -0.47 -17.85 -10.68
C LEU A 37 -1.57 -18.89 -10.53
N ASN A 38 -1.57 -19.86 -11.45
CA ASN A 38 -2.43 -21.07 -11.36
C ASN A 38 -1.96 -22.03 -10.26
N HIS A 39 -0.65 -22.05 -9.98
CA HIS A 39 -0.03 -22.94 -9.00
C HIS A 39 1.01 -22.17 -8.17
N HIS A 40 1.08 -22.49 -6.87
CA HIS A 40 2.16 -21.98 -6.03
C HIS A 40 3.52 -22.48 -6.54
N PRO A 41 4.58 -21.63 -6.57
CA PRO A 41 5.88 -22.02 -7.10
C PRO A 41 6.48 -23.26 -6.40
N ASP A 42 6.35 -23.31 -5.08
CA ASP A 42 6.98 -24.32 -4.22
C ASP A 42 6.04 -25.46 -3.83
N ASP A 43 4.71 -25.31 -3.98
CA ASP A 43 3.71 -26.35 -3.76
C ASP A 43 2.67 -26.40 -4.89
N LYS A 44 2.86 -27.33 -5.82
CA LYS A 44 1.98 -27.50 -6.99
C LYS A 44 0.56 -27.95 -6.64
N LYS A 45 0.30 -28.38 -5.40
CA LYS A 45 -1.05 -28.73 -4.93
C LYS A 45 -1.85 -27.49 -4.56
N GLU A 46 -1.17 -26.41 -4.23
CA GLU A 46 -1.78 -25.13 -3.93
C GLU A 46 -2.11 -24.39 -5.22
N LEU A 47 -3.41 -24.23 -5.47
CA LEU A 47 -3.93 -23.68 -6.72
C LEU A 47 -4.44 -22.26 -6.56
N MET A 48 -4.36 -21.50 -7.66
CA MET A 48 -4.93 -20.17 -7.78
C MET A 48 -4.43 -19.25 -6.66
N VAL A 49 -3.21 -18.75 -6.82
CA VAL A 49 -2.49 -18.00 -5.78
C VAL A 49 -2.01 -16.63 -6.26
N PHE A 50 -1.95 -15.68 -5.35
CA PHE A 50 -1.04 -14.54 -5.43
C PHE A 50 0.29 -14.94 -4.80
N TYR A 51 1.41 -14.53 -5.39
CA TYR A 51 2.74 -14.87 -4.88
C TYR A 51 3.70 -13.66 -4.95
N PRO A 52 4.14 -13.16 -3.80
CA PRO A 52 3.68 -13.51 -2.44
C PRO A 52 2.22 -13.09 -2.20
N ASP A 53 1.54 -13.76 -1.28
CA ASP A 53 0.15 -13.46 -0.90
C ASP A 53 0.04 -12.43 0.25
N ILE A 54 1.16 -12.13 0.91
CA ILE A 54 1.33 -11.02 1.85
C ILE A 54 2.48 -10.17 1.36
N VAL A 55 2.26 -8.86 1.25
CA VAL A 55 3.31 -7.88 1.00
C VAL A 55 3.24 -6.76 2.01
N ARG A 56 4.41 -6.32 2.48
CA ARG A 56 4.54 -5.15 3.32
C ARG A 56 5.20 -4.04 2.53
N VAL A 57 4.61 -2.85 2.57
CA VAL A 57 5.02 -1.70 1.78
C VAL A 57 4.95 -0.42 2.62
N SER A 58 5.65 0.61 2.20
CA SER A 58 5.55 1.96 2.76
C SER A 58 4.47 2.76 2.02
N PRO A 59 3.86 3.78 2.65
CA PRO A 59 3.02 4.74 1.94
C PRO A 59 3.76 5.35 0.75
N GLY A 60 3.12 5.37 -0.42
CA GLY A 60 3.70 5.82 -1.69
C GLY A 60 4.38 4.73 -2.51
N ASP A 61 4.55 3.52 -1.98
CA ASP A 61 5.03 2.38 -2.75
C ASP A 61 3.97 1.86 -3.72
N THR A 62 4.43 1.15 -4.73
CA THR A 62 3.58 0.53 -5.75
C THR A 62 3.62 -0.98 -5.62
N VAL A 63 2.46 -1.61 -5.54
CA VAL A 63 2.31 -3.07 -5.70
C VAL A 63 1.99 -3.35 -7.16
N ARG A 64 2.88 -4.06 -7.84
CA ARG A 64 2.72 -4.49 -9.23
C ARG A 64 2.21 -5.91 -9.30
N PHE A 65 0.97 -6.08 -9.72
CA PHE A 65 0.37 -7.38 -9.99
C PHE A 65 0.72 -7.84 -11.39
N LEU A 66 1.46 -8.95 -11.50
CA LEU A 66 1.87 -9.52 -12.77
C LEU A 66 0.94 -10.66 -13.18
N ALA A 67 0.34 -10.56 -14.36
CA ALA A 67 -0.47 -11.62 -14.97
C ALA A 67 0.45 -12.73 -15.53
N ALA A 68 1.21 -13.39 -14.63
CA ALA A 68 2.15 -14.45 -15.01
C ALA A 68 1.44 -15.66 -15.60
N ASP A 69 0.24 -15.98 -15.10
CA ASP A 69 -0.68 -16.92 -15.74
C ASP A 69 -1.97 -16.18 -16.17
N ASN A 70 -2.68 -16.75 -17.12
CA ASN A 70 -3.89 -16.14 -17.67
C ASN A 70 -5.09 -16.24 -16.73
N ASN A 71 -6.12 -15.40 -16.99
CA ASN A 71 -7.42 -15.46 -16.34
C ASN A 71 -7.44 -15.04 -14.85
N HIS A 72 -6.48 -14.22 -14.43
CA HIS A 72 -6.42 -13.63 -13.10
C HIS A 72 -6.60 -12.13 -13.13
N ASN A 73 -7.03 -11.57 -12.00
CA ASN A 73 -7.02 -10.13 -11.72
C ASN A 73 -6.82 -9.88 -10.22
N SER A 74 -6.57 -8.64 -9.87
CA SER A 74 -6.58 -8.16 -8.48
C SER A 74 -7.78 -7.24 -8.28
N GLN A 75 -8.55 -7.48 -7.22
CA GLN A 75 -9.67 -6.63 -6.82
C GLN A 75 -9.67 -6.43 -5.32
N ALA A 76 -9.80 -5.18 -4.89
CA ALA A 76 -10.01 -4.82 -3.49
C ALA A 76 -11.25 -5.51 -2.92
N ARG A 77 -11.15 -5.88 -1.65
CA ARG A 77 -12.31 -6.30 -0.89
C ARG A 77 -12.82 -5.10 -0.07
N ASN A 78 -13.96 -4.54 -0.46
CA ASN A 78 -14.46 -3.27 0.08
C ASN A 78 -14.63 -3.25 1.59
N ASP A 79 -14.95 -4.40 2.21
CA ASP A 79 -15.09 -4.58 3.65
C ASP A 79 -13.74 -4.88 4.36
N MET A 80 -12.62 -4.81 3.63
CA MET A 80 -11.26 -5.06 4.11
C MET A 80 -10.28 -3.98 3.63
N LEU A 81 -10.68 -2.72 3.71
CA LEU A 81 -9.85 -1.56 3.37
C LEU A 81 -9.74 -0.62 4.57
N PRO A 82 -8.65 0.12 4.72
CA PRO A 82 -8.58 1.19 5.70
C PRO A 82 -9.49 2.35 5.28
N GLU A 83 -9.89 3.16 6.26
CA GLU A 83 -10.70 4.36 6.01
C GLU A 83 -9.95 5.33 5.09
N GLY A 84 -10.65 5.89 4.13
CA GLY A 84 -10.10 6.81 3.14
C GLY A 84 -9.36 6.16 1.97
N ALA A 85 -9.18 4.84 1.97
CA ALA A 85 -8.57 4.14 0.84
C ALA A 85 -9.58 3.92 -0.30
N GLU A 86 -9.08 4.03 -1.54
CA GLU A 86 -9.87 3.73 -2.73
C GLU A 86 -9.84 2.24 -3.07
N ALA A 87 -11.00 1.70 -3.42
CA ALA A 87 -11.10 0.33 -3.92
C ALA A 87 -10.64 0.25 -5.39
N TRP A 88 -10.02 -0.86 -5.75
CA TRP A 88 -9.58 -1.12 -7.13
C TRP A 88 -10.17 -2.40 -7.70
N LYS A 89 -10.15 -2.48 -9.02
CA LYS A 89 -10.43 -3.70 -9.78
C LYS A 89 -9.64 -3.68 -11.08
N SER A 90 -8.63 -4.53 -11.19
CA SER A 90 -7.84 -4.63 -12.41
C SER A 90 -8.56 -5.44 -13.50
N LYS A 91 -8.13 -5.25 -14.75
CA LYS A 91 -8.58 -6.05 -15.89
C LYS A 91 -8.05 -7.48 -15.77
N ILE A 92 -8.87 -8.46 -16.13
CA ILE A 92 -8.45 -9.87 -16.16
C ILE A 92 -7.38 -10.08 -17.24
N GLY A 93 -6.32 -10.81 -16.88
CA GLY A 93 -5.21 -11.17 -17.78
C GLY A 93 -4.28 -10.02 -18.14
N SER A 94 -4.23 -8.97 -17.33
CA SER A 94 -3.34 -7.84 -17.55
C SER A 94 -2.56 -7.50 -16.28
N ASP A 95 -1.33 -7.04 -16.45
CA ASP A 95 -0.56 -6.44 -15.37
C ASP A 95 -1.28 -5.19 -14.85
N PHE A 96 -1.06 -4.90 -13.57
CA PHE A 96 -1.71 -3.79 -12.90
C PHE A 96 -0.83 -3.22 -11.81
N ASP A 97 -0.57 -1.92 -11.86
CA ASP A 97 0.17 -1.16 -10.86
C ASP A 97 -0.80 -0.44 -9.92
N LEU A 98 -0.61 -0.63 -8.61
CA LEU A 98 -1.40 -0.03 -7.55
C LEU A 98 -0.47 0.72 -6.61
N THR A 99 -0.53 2.05 -6.60
CA THR A 99 0.18 2.88 -5.62
C THR A 99 -0.72 3.11 -4.41
N LEU A 100 -0.17 2.93 -3.21
CA LEU A 100 -0.91 2.96 -1.95
C LEU A 100 -0.34 4.04 -1.02
N ASP A 101 -1.12 5.10 -0.79
CA ASP A 101 -0.73 6.23 0.04
C ASP A 101 -1.33 6.18 1.46
N VAL A 102 -2.45 5.45 1.65
CA VAL A 102 -3.15 5.37 2.94
C VAL A 102 -2.61 4.20 3.74
N GLU A 103 -2.18 4.45 4.97
CA GLU A 103 -1.71 3.41 5.89
C GLU A 103 -2.84 2.48 6.32
N GLY A 104 -2.51 1.22 6.54
CA GLY A 104 -3.44 0.20 6.99
C GLY A 104 -3.30 -1.13 6.24
N ALA A 105 -4.18 -2.07 6.57
CA ALA A 105 -4.23 -3.39 5.95
C ALA A 105 -5.31 -3.44 4.87
N TYR A 106 -4.99 -4.09 3.74
CA TYR A 106 -5.83 -4.18 2.56
C TYR A 106 -6.03 -5.64 2.17
N GLY A 107 -7.24 -6.15 2.28
CA GLY A 107 -7.61 -7.46 1.78
C GLY A 107 -8.02 -7.39 0.31
N TYR A 108 -7.56 -8.34 -0.49
CA TYR A 108 -7.90 -8.41 -1.91
C TYR A 108 -8.12 -9.85 -2.39
N PHE A 109 -8.67 -10.00 -3.59
CA PHE A 109 -8.98 -11.30 -4.16
C PHE A 109 -8.93 -11.28 -5.69
N CYS A 110 -8.84 -12.46 -6.30
CA CYS A 110 -9.05 -12.65 -7.72
C CYS A 110 -10.53 -12.91 -7.99
N THR A 111 -11.15 -12.13 -8.88
CA THR A 111 -12.60 -12.21 -9.14
C THR A 111 -13.04 -13.62 -9.60
N PRO A 112 -12.41 -14.26 -10.62
CA PRO A 112 -12.82 -15.60 -11.05
C PRO A 112 -12.45 -16.71 -10.06
N HIS A 113 -11.42 -16.52 -9.22
CA HIS A 113 -10.85 -17.60 -8.40
C HIS A 113 -11.00 -17.40 -6.87
N LYS A 114 -11.81 -16.45 -6.45
CA LYS A 114 -12.08 -16.19 -5.03
C LYS A 114 -12.59 -17.44 -4.27
N SER A 115 -13.45 -18.24 -4.90
CA SER A 115 -13.96 -19.48 -4.30
C SER A 115 -12.87 -20.56 -4.13
N TYR A 116 -11.80 -20.51 -4.92
CA TYR A 116 -10.62 -21.35 -4.78
C TYR A 116 -9.64 -20.86 -3.71
N GLY A 117 -9.91 -19.71 -3.10
CA GLY A 117 -9.05 -19.12 -2.07
C GLY A 117 -7.94 -18.22 -2.64
N MET A 118 -8.09 -17.72 -3.87
CA MET A 118 -7.14 -16.75 -4.43
C MET A 118 -7.39 -15.38 -3.82
N VAL A 119 -6.74 -15.16 -2.69
CA VAL A 119 -6.82 -13.95 -1.87
C VAL A 119 -5.44 -13.52 -1.42
N GLY A 120 -5.30 -12.28 -0.96
CA GLY A 120 -4.05 -11.76 -0.44
C GLY A 120 -4.24 -10.57 0.49
N LEU A 121 -3.15 -10.13 1.08
CA LEU A 121 -3.09 -9.05 2.06
C LEU A 121 -1.92 -8.11 1.73
N ILE A 122 -2.18 -6.81 1.73
CA ILE A 122 -1.15 -5.78 1.68
C ILE A 122 -1.16 -5.05 3.01
N LEU A 123 0.02 -4.86 3.60
CA LEU A 123 0.25 -4.11 4.83
C LEU A 123 1.01 -2.83 4.47
N VAL A 124 0.37 -1.67 4.63
CA VAL A 124 0.93 -0.37 4.28
C VAL A 124 1.26 0.40 5.56
N GLY A 125 2.54 0.66 5.82
CA GLY A 125 2.98 1.42 7.00
C GLY A 125 2.40 0.90 8.32
N ASP A 126 1.77 1.77 9.09
CA ASP A 126 1.06 1.42 10.33
C ASP A 126 -0.31 0.81 10.04
N VAL A 127 -0.50 -0.45 10.40
CA VAL A 127 -1.74 -1.20 10.18
C VAL A 127 -2.64 -1.27 11.42
N SER A 128 -2.24 -0.67 12.54
CA SER A 128 -2.96 -0.76 13.81
C SER A 128 -4.41 -0.26 13.74
N GLY A 129 -4.68 0.65 12.80
CA GLY A 129 -6.00 1.27 12.64
C GLY A 129 -7.10 0.32 12.19
N ASN A 130 -6.78 -0.75 11.43
CA ASN A 130 -7.81 -1.63 10.88
C ASN A 130 -7.45 -3.13 10.84
N TYR A 131 -6.20 -3.53 11.10
CA TYR A 131 -5.74 -4.91 10.92
C TYR A 131 -6.57 -5.92 11.73
N GLU A 132 -6.82 -5.63 13.01
CA GLU A 132 -7.65 -6.53 13.86
C GLU A 132 -9.10 -6.59 13.38
N THR A 133 -9.62 -5.48 12.85
CA THR A 133 -10.97 -5.45 12.27
C THR A 133 -11.07 -6.35 11.03
N LEU A 134 -10.04 -6.36 10.18
CA LEU A 134 -10.01 -7.22 8.99
C LEU A 134 -10.15 -8.71 9.32
N LYS A 135 -9.58 -9.17 10.45
CA LYS A 135 -9.67 -10.56 10.90
C LYS A 135 -11.11 -10.98 11.23
N THR A 136 -11.98 -10.03 11.58
CA THR A 136 -13.39 -10.30 11.91
C THR A 136 -14.28 -10.40 10.68
N VAL A 137 -13.80 -9.98 9.51
CA VAL A 137 -14.57 -9.99 8.27
C VAL A 137 -14.85 -11.42 7.82
N ARG A 138 -16.15 -11.74 7.66
CA ARG A 138 -16.59 -13.09 7.30
C ARG A 138 -16.05 -13.54 5.95
N GLN A 139 -15.30 -14.62 5.97
CA GLN A 139 -14.79 -15.29 4.78
C GLN A 139 -15.65 -16.51 4.42
N ARG A 140 -15.66 -16.89 3.14
CA ARG A 140 -16.42 -18.04 2.62
C ARG A 140 -15.53 -18.98 1.82
N SER A 141 -15.98 -20.23 1.66
CA SER A 141 -15.29 -21.25 0.86
C SER A 141 -13.81 -21.37 1.23
N LYS A 142 -12.94 -21.62 0.28
CA LYS A 142 -11.49 -21.74 0.49
C LYS A 142 -10.80 -20.42 0.84
N SER A 143 -11.47 -19.27 0.68
CA SER A 143 -10.92 -17.99 1.16
C SER A 143 -10.82 -17.94 2.68
N LYS A 144 -11.67 -18.68 3.42
CA LYS A 144 -11.63 -18.71 4.89
C LYS A 144 -10.29 -19.26 5.40
N PRO A 145 -9.94 -20.55 5.17
CA PRO A 145 -8.67 -21.10 5.65
C PRO A 145 -7.45 -20.35 5.08
N ARG A 146 -7.55 -19.79 3.86
CA ARG A 146 -6.46 -19.02 3.29
C ARG A 146 -6.22 -17.71 4.05
N PHE A 147 -7.27 -16.95 4.36
CA PHE A 147 -7.10 -15.74 5.16
C PHE A 147 -6.69 -16.05 6.61
N GLU A 148 -7.15 -17.15 7.20
CA GLU A 148 -6.70 -17.58 8.53
C GLU A 148 -5.17 -17.80 8.54
N ASP A 149 -4.62 -18.48 7.53
CA ASP A 149 -3.17 -18.66 7.37
C ASP A 149 -2.44 -17.35 7.10
N ILE A 150 -2.97 -16.51 6.19
CA ILE A 150 -2.43 -15.18 5.87
C ILE A 150 -2.34 -14.32 7.13
N PHE A 151 -3.38 -14.27 7.96
CA PHE A 151 -3.38 -13.49 9.19
C PHE A 151 -2.41 -14.05 10.22
N ALA A 152 -2.31 -15.38 10.38
CA ALA A 152 -1.34 -15.98 11.29
C ALA A 152 0.10 -15.61 10.92
N ARG A 153 0.43 -15.63 9.62
CA ARG A 153 1.73 -15.18 9.12
C ARG A 153 1.90 -13.67 9.22
N GLY A 154 0.84 -12.89 9.01
CA GLY A 154 0.83 -11.45 9.21
C GLY A 154 1.11 -11.06 10.66
N ASP A 155 0.49 -11.73 11.62
CA ASP A 155 0.75 -11.53 13.06
C ASP A 155 2.22 -11.76 13.41
N TRP A 156 2.82 -12.82 12.86
CA TRP A 156 4.23 -13.11 13.06
C TRP A 156 5.14 -12.02 12.46
N LEU A 157 4.82 -11.54 11.26
CA LEU A 157 5.57 -10.46 10.61
C LEU A 157 5.51 -9.16 11.41
N LEU A 158 4.34 -8.82 11.97
CA LEU A 158 4.15 -7.60 12.76
C LEU A 158 4.81 -7.70 14.14
N ALA A 159 4.82 -8.90 14.78
CA ALA A 159 5.45 -9.13 16.07
C ALA A 159 6.99 -9.10 16.01
N GLY A 160 7.60 -9.41 14.89
CA GLY A 160 9.06 -9.38 14.69
C GLY A 160 9.66 -7.97 14.62
N GLU A 161 8.84 -6.92 14.64
CA GLU A 161 9.25 -5.51 14.57
C GLU A 161 8.96 -4.72 15.87
N ALA A 162 8.43 -5.38 16.90
CA ALA A 162 8.13 -4.78 18.21
C ALA A 162 9.35 -4.78 19.16
#